data_2096061d5c0ddcfefe1a77517f9e3276
#
_entry.id   2096061d5c0ddcfefe1a77517f9e3276
#
_cell.length_a   1.000
_cell.length_b   1.000
_cell.length_c   1.000
_cell.angle_alpha   90.00
_cell.angle_beta   90.00
_cell.angle_gamma   90.00
#
_symmetry.space_group_name_H-M   'P 1'
#
loop_
_entity.id
_entity.type
_entity.pdbx_description
1 polymer ?
#
loop_
_entity_poly.entity_id
_entity_poly.type
_entity_poly.pdbx_seq_one_letter_code
_entity_poly.pdbx_strand_id
1 'polypeptide(L)'
;MQRPDHKTNNQKLFVLGVGAQRAGTTWVHEQLQRCAGVDMGFTKEYHIFSNKKKRIRNEWRRYRRQQEQLNATFGSTRRFSHEEFLTLPTEQKQLLMRVRHHHYFEYFDRLVAENPAINATGDISPYYAQLHAERLRDIRSHLRRRGFTVKLIFLLRDPVDRIQSQLRLIWRDQIQESIGRQKDPDIALALHFRSPGIERHTRYENTLAAIEAAFPPEDVLVEFHERLFQADSHSRLARFLQLDLPLPELSEKVNAAPGPMSHNQALLEEVAKHYSATYAACRDRFGTLVDELWPYARFA
;
A
#
# COMPACT_ATOMS: atom_id res chain seq x y z
N MET A 1 42.61 -15.27 20.35
CA MET A 1 41.14 -15.39 20.26
C MET A 1 40.63 -14.06 19.70
N GLN A 2 40.57 -13.94 18.36
CA GLN A 2 40.08 -12.74 17.68
C GLN A 2 38.55 -12.77 17.71
N ARG A 3 37.94 -11.71 18.22
CA ARG A 3 36.49 -11.50 18.12
C ARG A 3 36.16 -11.27 16.62
N PRO A 4 35.13 -11.88 16.05
CA PRO A 4 34.73 -11.56 14.70
C PRO A 4 34.19 -10.12 14.68
N ASP A 5 34.81 -9.29 13.82
CA ASP A 5 34.29 -7.98 13.44
C ASP A 5 32.89 -8.14 12.84
N HIS A 6 31.86 -7.95 13.64
CA HIS A 6 30.54 -7.64 13.15
C HIS A 6 30.60 -6.24 12.53
N LYS A 7 31.03 -6.13 11.29
CA LYS A 7 30.64 -5.02 10.43
C LYS A 7 29.11 -5.07 10.35
N THR A 8 28.45 -4.35 11.23
CA THR A 8 27.05 -3.99 11.07
C THR A 8 26.94 -3.27 9.73
N ASN A 9 26.49 -4.00 8.73
CA ASN A 9 26.16 -3.45 7.43
C ASN A 9 24.95 -2.54 7.68
N ASN A 10 25.19 -1.26 7.89
CA ASN A 10 24.22 -0.24 8.28
C ASN A 10 23.34 0.14 7.07
N GLN A 11 22.79 -0.88 6.40
CA GLN A 11 22.00 -0.74 5.20
C GLN A 11 20.57 -0.36 5.59
N LYS A 12 20.21 0.90 5.34
CA LYS A 12 18.87 1.42 5.58
C LYS A 12 17.87 0.66 4.69
N LEU A 13 16.83 0.09 5.27
CA LEU A 13 15.76 -0.60 4.55
C LEU A 13 14.56 0.32 4.37
N PHE A 14 14.01 0.37 3.15
CA PHE A 14 12.71 0.98 2.87
C PHE A 14 11.74 -0.06 2.33
N VAL A 15 10.62 -0.28 3.01
CA VAL A 15 9.56 -1.19 2.60
C VAL A 15 8.48 -0.40 1.85
N LEU A 16 8.33 -0.68 0.55
CA LEU A 16 7.32 -0.07 -0.31
C LEU A 16 6.17 -1.04 -0.55
N GLY A 17 5.07 -0.90 0.18
CA GLY A 17 3.86 -1.69 -0.01
C GLY A 17 2.91 -1.04 -1.02
N VAL A 18 2.73 -1.65 -2.18
CA VAL A 18 1.96 -1.03 -3.27
C VAL A 18 0.51 -1.50 -3.38
N GLY A 19 0.10 -2.45 -2.57
CA GLY A 19 -1.29 -2.99 -2.60
C GLY A 19 -1.29 -4.52 -2.47
N ALA A 20 -2.36 -5.20 -2.93
CA ALA A 20 -3.60 -4.61 -3.41
C ALA A 20 -4.47 -4.12 -2.25
N GLN A 21 -5.36 -3.18 -2.55
CA GLN A 21 -6.39 -2.77 -1.58
C GLN A 21 -7.25 -3.96 -1.17
N ARG A 22 -7.50 -4.15 0.14
CA ARG A 22 -8.27 -5.26 0.70
C ARG A 22 -7.59 -6.65 0.64
N ALA A 23 -6.27 -6.67 0.47
CA ALA A 23 -5.48 -7.90 0.43
C ALA A 23 -4.58 -8.10 1.67
N GLY A 24 -4.80 -7.37 2.78
CA GLY A 24 -4.05 -7.59 4.02
C GLY A 24 -2.92 -6.59 4.32
N THR A 25 -2.85 -5.48 3.58
CA THR A 25 -1.80 -4.45 3.75
C THR A 25 -1.74 -3.84 5.16
N THR A 26 -2.85 -3.80 5.88
CA THR A 26 -2.89 -3.36 7.28
C THR A 26 -2.13 -4.30 8.19
N TRP A 27 -2.31 -5.59 8.02
CA TRP A 27 -1.59 -6.61 8.80
C TRP A 27 -0.07 -6.51 8.58
N VAL A 28 0.38 -6.38 7.31
CA VAL A 28 1.82 -6.20 7.02
C VAL A 28 2.37 -4.94 7.72
N HIS A 29 1.64 -3.83 7.66
CA HIS A 29 2.05 -2.60 8.35
C HIS A 29 2.18 -2.82 9.87
N GLU A 30 1.21 -3.48 10.49
CA GLU A 30 1.22 -3.75 11.93
C GLU A 30 2.36 -4.68 12.34
N GLN A 31 2.67 -5.72 11.53
CA GLN A 31 3.84 -6.57 11.77
C GLN A 31 5.13 -5.75 11.73
N LEU A 32 5.27 -4.85 10.76
CA LEU A 32 6.44 -3.97 10.65
C LEU A 32 6.54 -2.99 11.85
N GLN A 33 5.42 -2.40 12.29
CA GLN A 33 5.42 -1.50 13.44
C GLN A 33 5.81 -2.17 14.77
N ARG A 34 5.54 -3.47 14.89
CA ARG A 34 5.90 -4.26 16.09
C ARG A 34 7.38 -4.71 16.06
N CYS A 35 8.06 -4.57 14.93
CA CYS A 35 9.44 -5.01 14.77
C CYS A 35 10.42 -4.01 15.37
N ALA A 36 11.35 -4.50 16.19
CA ALA A 36 12.43 -3.67 16.71
C ALA A 36 13.29 -3.10 15.56
N GLY A 37 13.68 -1.83 15.67
CA GLY A 37 14.45 -1.16 14.62
C GLY A 37 13.66 -0.68 13.41
N VAL A 38 12.33 -0.79 13.44
CA VAL A 38 11.44 -0.30 12.38
C VAL A 38 10.60 0.88 12.87
N ASP A 39 10.57 1.95 12.09
CA ASP A 39 9.66 3.08 12.30
C ASP A 39 8.92 3.40 11.00
N MET A 40 7.61 3.17 10.96
CA MET A 40 6.76 3.40 9.80
C MET A 40 6.27 4.85 9.66
N GLY A 41 6.72 5.74 10.57
CA GLY A 41 6.43 7.16 10.56
C GLY A 41 5.03 7.51 11.11
N PHE A 42 4.53 8.69 10.72
CA PHE A 42 3.36 9.32 11.35
C PHE A 42 2.00 8.84 10.83
N THR A 43 1.98 8.01 9.79
CA THR A 43 0.71 7.51 9.21
C THR A 43 0.93 6.17 8.50
N LYS A 44 -0.09 5.32 8.50
CA LYS A 44 -0.07 4.04 7.82
C LYS A 44 0.03 4.20 6.30
N GLU A 45 -0.79 5.05 5.71
CA GLU A 45 -0.93 5.23 4.26
C GLU A 45 -0.64 6.68 3.88
N TYR A 46 0.49 6.93 3.23
CA TYR A 46 0.90 8.29 2.88
C TYR A 46 0.16 8.83 1.65
N HIS A 47 -0.17 7.99 0.67
CA HIS A 47 -0.89 8.37 -0.56
C HIS A 47 -0.26 9.54 -1.34
N ILE A 48 1.07 9.62 -1.36
CA ILE A 48 1.78 10.77 -1.94
C ILE A 48 1.77 10.75 -3.47
N PHE A 49 1.97 9.58 -4.07
CA PHE A 49 2.16 9.44 -5.51
C PHE A 49 0.86 9.20 -6.29
N SER A 50 -0.29 9.57 -5.73
CA SER A 50 -1.58 9.38 -6.41
C SER A 50 -1.74 10.31 -7.62
N ASN A 51 -2.39 9.82 -8.70
CA ASN A 51 -2.59 10.56 -9.96
C ASN A 51 -3.66 11.66 -9.91
N LYS A 52 -4.13 12.09 -8.73
CA LYS A 52 -5.21 13.08 -8.57
C LYS A 52 -4.71 14.54 -8.68
N LYS A 53 -3.98 14.86 -9.76
CA LYS A 53 -3.35 16.20 -9.97
C LYS A 53 -4.31 17.39 -9.77
N LYS A 54 -5.54 17.31 -10.26
CA LYS A 54 -6.54 18.41 -10.14
C LYS A 54 -6.94 18.65 -8.68
N ARG A 55 -7.18 17.57 -7.93
CA ARG A 55 -7.55 17.64 -6.50
C ARG A 55 -6.39 18.21 -5.69
N ILE A 56 -5.18 17.69 -5.87
CA ILE A 56 -3.97 18.15 -5.19
C ILE A 56 -3.74 19.66 -5.47
N ARG A 57 -3.90 20.10 -6.71
CA ARG A 57 -3.75 21.53 -7.08
C ARG A 57 -4.79 22.40 -6.37
N ASN A 58 -6.02 21.95 -6.24
CA ASN A 58 -7.07 22.72 -5.55
C ASN A 58 -6.85 22.77 -4.04
N GLU A 59 -6.43 21.65 -3.43
CA GLU A 59 -6.04 21.58 -2.01
C GLU A 59 -4.84 22.49 -1.74
N TRP A 60 -3.83 22.48 -2.61
CA TRP A 60 -2.67 23.36 -2.52
C TRP A 60 -3.03 24.86 -2.63
N ARG A 61 -3.91 25.23 -3.56
CA ARG A 61 -4.37 26.62 -3.69
C ARG A 61 -5.08 27.10 -2.42
N ARG A 62 -5.89 26.25 -1.81
CA ARG A 62 -6.58 26.52 -0.54
C ARG A 62 -5.58 26.72 0.60
N TYR A 63 -4.63 25.79 0.72
CA TYR A 63 -3.55 25.87 1.71
C TYR A 63 -2.70 27.13 1.55
N ARG A 64 -2.29 27.47 0.32
CA ARG A 64 -1.54 28.71 0.08
C ARG A 64 -2.29 29.97 0.48
N ARG A 65 -3.56 30.08 0.14
CA ARG A 65 -4.38 31.23 0.56
C ARG A 65 -4.45 31.34 2.09
N GLN A 66 -4.60 30.24 2.79
CA GLN A 66 -4.61 30.21 4.23
C GLN A 66 -3.24 30.64 4.81
N GLN A 67 -2.14 30.19 4.24
CA GLN A 67 -0.78 30.59 4.63
C GLN A 67 -0.50 32.07 4.30
N GLU A 68 -0.95 32.56 3.15
CA GLU A 68 -0.82 33.96 2.75
C GLU A 68 -1.59 34.88 3.72
N GLN A 69 -2.78 34.48 4.18
CA GLN A 69 -3.54 35.19 5.20
C GLN A 69 -2.80 35.17 6.55
N LEU A 70 -2.25 34.03 6.96
CA LEU A 70 -1.46 33.92 8.19
C LEU A 70 -0.16 34.76 8.09
N ASN A 71 0.52 34.72 6.94
CA ASN A 71 1.76 35.49 6.72
C ASN A 71 1.50 36.99 6.64
N ALA A 72 0.37 37.42 6.06
CA ALA A 72 -0.06 38.82 6.08
C ALA A 72 -0.32 39.31 7.50
N THR A 73 -0.79 38.42 8.38
CA THR A 73 -1.04 38.74 9.79
C THR A 73 0.22 38.68 10.65
N PHE A 74 1.18 37.76 10.33
CA PHE A 74 2.33 37.45 11.17
C PHE A 74 3.71 37.67 10.50
N GLY A 75 3.75 38.10 9.26
CA GLY A 75 4.95 38.72 8.66
C GLY A 75 6.10 37.81 8.22
N SER A 76 5.90 36.66 7.54
CA SER A 76 7.04 36.02 6.84
C SER A 76 6.68 35.09 5.66
N THR A 77 7.44 35.20 4.57
CA THR A 77 7.57 34.21 3.47
C THR A 77 8.54 33.09 3.88
N ARG A 78 8.25 32.38 4.95
CA ARG A 78 9.18 31.40 5.53
C ARG A 78 9.10 30.05 4.83
N ARG A 79 10.29 29.44 4.52
CA ARG A 79 10.39 28.02 4.20
C ARG A 79 10.28 27.24 5.49
N PHE A 80 9.43 26.21 5.52
CA PHE A 80 9.35 25.31 6.68
C PHE A 80 10.70 24.63 6.91
N SER A 81 11.21 24.72 8.13
CA SER A 81 12.28 23.83 8.58
C SER A 81 11.72 22.39 8.75
N HIS A 82 12.63 21.41 8.89
CA HIS A 82 12.20 20.05 9.17
C HIS A 82 11.42 19.94 10.50
N GLU A 83 11.88 20.63 11.53
CA GLU A 83 11.22 20.66 12.83
C GLU A 83 9.80 21.24 12.72
N GLU A 84 9.64 22.35 12.01
CA GLU A 84 8.32 22.93 11.74
C GLU A 84 7.42 21.97 10.93
N PHE A 85 7.99 21.25 9.96
CA PHE A 85 7.26 20.23 9.23
C PHE A 85 6.74 19.12 10.16
N LEU A 86 7.53 18.68 11.15
CA LEU A 86 7.13 17.64 12.09
C LEU A 86 5.96 18.09 13.00
N THR A 87 5.81 19.39 13.28
CA THR A 87 4.71 19.93 14.09
C THR A 87 3.39 20.10 13.33
N LEU A 88 3.42 20.04 11.99
CA LEU A 88 2.21 20.19 11.17
C LEU A 88 1.21 19.05 11.40
N PRO A 89 -0.10 19.30 11.25
CA PRO A 89 -1.12 18.25 11.17
C PRO A 89 -0.83 17.26 10.03
N THR A 90 -1.24 16.01 10.22
CA THR A 90 -1.01 14.91 9.26
C THR A 90 -1.42 15.27 7.83
N GLU A 91 -2.60 15.87 7.66
CA GLU A 91 -3.12 16.26 6.34
C GLU A 91 -2.24 17.31 5.66
N GLN A 92 -1.67 18.24 6.41
CA GLN A 92 -0.77 19.27 5.90
C GLN A 92 0.59 18.69 5.51
N LYS A 93 1.15 17.78 6.34
CA LYS A 93 2.37 17.01 6.00
C LYS A 93 2.18 16.26 4.69
N GLN A 94 1.09 15.49 4.57
CA GLN A 94 0.77 14.75 3.35
C GLN A 94 0.58 15.68 2.14
N LEU A 95 -0.08 16.83 2.31
CA LEU A 95 -0.27 17.80 1.23
C LEU A 95 1.06 18.35 0.74
N LEU A 96 1.96 18.76 1.64
CA LEU A 96 3.30 19.23 1.29
C LEU A 96 4.11 18.17 0.55
N MET A 97 4.09 16.92 1.05
CA MET A 97 4.74 15.79 0.37
C MET A 97 4.18 15.54 -1.02
N ARG A 98 2.85 15.65 -1.24
CA ARG A 98 2.21 15.48 -2.55
C ARG A 98 2.58 16.57 -3.54
N VAL A 99 2.74 17.79 -3.06
CA VAL A 99 3.10 18.95 -3.92
C VAL A 99 4.58 18.97 -4.22
N ARG A 100 5.39 18.60 -3.25
CA ARG A 100 6.86 18.58 -3.36
C ARG A 100 7.38 17.26 -2.79
N HIS A 101 7.54 16.28 -3.67
CA HIS A 101 7.96 14.91 -3.30
C HIS A 101 9.28 14.84 -2.53
N HIS A 102 10.16 15.87 -2.61
CA HIS A 102 11.40 15.87 -1.82
C HIS A 102 11.14 15.81 -0.32
N HIS A 103 10.05 16.44 0.19
CA HIS A 103 9.68 16.36 1.61
C HIS A 103 9.36 14.93 2.06
N TYR A 104 8.78 14.09 1.17
CA TYR A 104 8.55 12.68 1.44
C TYR A 104 9.88 11.93 1.63
N PHE A 105 10.80 12.08 0.67
CA PHE A 105 12.07 11.38 0.72
C PHE A 105 12.98 11.91 1.84
N GLU A 106 12.97 13.19 2.12
CA GLU A 106 13.71 13.81 3.21
C GLU A 106 13.19 13.34 4.56
N TYR A 107 11.87 13.27 4.73
CA TYR A 107 11.25 12.79 5.95
C TYR A 107 11.74 11.40 6.33
N PHE A 108 11.67 10.44 5.41
CA PHE A 108 12.11 9.07 5.70
C PHE A 108 13.62 8.94 5.87
N ASP A 109 14.39 9.74 5.14
CA ASP A 109 15.85 9.75 5.31
C ASP A 109 16.25 10.23 6.72
N ARG A 110 15.65 11.30 7.19
CA ARG A 110 15.88 11.83 8.54
C ARG A 110 15.34 10.92 9.64
N LEU A 111 14.16 10.32 9.43
CA LEU A 111 13.55 9.39 10.38
C LEU A 111 14.55 8.28 10.81
N VAL A 112 15.29 7.76 9.83
CA VAL A 112 16.31 6.74 10.07
C VAL A 112 17.65 7.34 10.52
N ALA A 113 18.03 8.50 9.97
CA ALA A 113 19.32 9.12 10.28
C ALA A 113 19.40 9.70 11.70
N GLU A 114 18.30 10.24 12.21
CA GLU A 114 18.21 10.91 13.52
C GLU A 114 18.04 9.93 14.69
N ASN A 115 17.66 8.67 14.39
CA ASN A 115 17.51 7.62 15.40
C ASN A 115 18.38 6.40 15.07
N PRO A 116 19.57 6.24 15.68
CA PRO A 116 20.47 5.11 15.42
C PRO A 116 19.88 3.72 15.74
N ALA A 117 18.79 3.66 16.54
CA ALA A 117 18.10 2.41 16.82
C ALA A 117 17.21 1.97 15.64
N ILE A 118 16.93 2.85 14.68
CA ILE A 118 16.06 2.58 13.53
C ILE A 118 16.92 2.31 12.30
N ASN A 119 16.73 1.17 11.67
CA ASN A 119 17.40 0.78 10.43
C ASN A 119 16.42 0.48 9.27
N ALA A 120 15.11 0.46 9.56
CA ALA A 120 14.09 0.22 8.55
C ALA A 120 12.91 1.17 8.71
N THR A 121 12.33 1.54 7.58
CA THR A 121 11.12 2.37 7.48
C THR A 121 10.31 1.99 6.25
N GLY A 122 9.16 2.60 6.02
CA GLY A 122 8.39 2.29 4.81
C GLY A 122 7.08 3.04 4.67
N ASP A 123 6.46 2.81 3.54
CA ASP A 123 5.14 3.33 3.18
C ASP A 123 4.29 2.19 2.57
N ILE A 124 3.22 1.82 3.24
CA ILE A 124 2.28 0.79 2.78
C ILE A 124 1.01 1.49 2.31
N SER A 125 1.02 1.95 1.06
CA SER A 125 -0.12 2.66 0.45
C SER A 125 -0.74 1.84 -0.69
N PRO A 126 -1.88 1.15 -0.48
CA PRO A 126 -2.49 0.27 -1.48
C PRO A 126 -2.87 0.96 -2.79
N TYR A 127 -3.02 2.27 -2.79
CA TYR A 127 -3.23 3.07 -4.01
C TYR A 127 -2.05 3.05 -4.98
N TYR A 128 -0.87 2.66 -4.53
CA TYR A 128 0.32 2.58 -5.39
C TYR A 128 0.26 1.42 -6.39
N ALA A 129 -0.68 0.48 -6.24
CA ALA A 129 -0.99 -0.51 -7.28
C ALA A 129 -1.34 0.09 -8.65
N GLN A 130 -1.77 1.36 -8.68
CA GLN A 130 -2.12 2.09 -9.91
C GLN A 130 -0.94 2.86 -10.52
N LEU A 131 0.26 2.77 -9.95
CA LEU A 131 1.42 3.49 -10.45
C LEU A 131 2.01 2.79 -11.68
N HIS A 132 2.38 3.59 -12.69
CA HIS A 132 3.13 3.10 -13.82
C HIS A 132 4.60 2.83 -13.45
N ALA A 133 5.25 1.98 -14.24
CA ALA A 133 6.65 1.57 -14.04
C ALA A 133 7.62 2.75 -13.87
N GLU A 134 7.45 3.83 -14.64
CA GLU A 134 8.29 5.03 -14.52
C GLU A 134 8.22 5.64 -13.13
N ARG A 135 7.00 5.77 -12.57
CA ARG A 135 6.83 6.33 -11.22
C ARG A 135 7.44 5.42 -10.15
N LEU A 136 7.29 4.12 -10.28
CA LEU A 136 7.92 3.15 -9.38
C LEU A 136 9.44 3.22 -9.46
N ARG A 137 10.03 3.35 -10.68
CA ARG A 137 11.48 3.57 -10.87
C ARG A 137 11.95 4.88 -10.25
N ASP A 138 11.19 5.96 -10.39
CA ASP A 138 11.50 7.26 -9.80
C ASP A 138 11.59 7.15 -8.26
N ILE A 139 10.57 6.54 -7.63
CA ILE A 139 10.53 6.34 -6.18
C ILE A 139 11.74 5.52 -5.73
N ARG A 140 11.99 4.37 -6.36
CA ARG A 140 13.13 3.52 -6.07
C ARG A 140 14.45 4.26 -6.20
N SER A 141 14.65 5.03 -7.28
CA SER A 141 15.87 5.80 -7.53
C SER A 141 16.11 6.89 -6.48
N HIS A 142 15.05 7.61 -6.08
CA HIS A 142 15.15 8.65 -5.06
C HIS A 142 15.52 8.08 -3.68
N LEU A 143 14.97 6.93 -3.31
CA LEU A 143 15.29 6.23 -2.08
C LEU A 143 16.70 5.65 -2.11
N ARG A 144 17.10 5.00 -3.20
CA ARG A 144 18.45 4.44 -3.35
C ARG A 144 19.54 5.51 -3.28
N ARG A 145 19.34 6.70 -3.87
CA ARG A 145 20.28 7.82 -3.75
C ARG A 145 20.46 8.32 -2.31
N ARG A 146 19.56 7.98 -1.40
CA ARG A 146 19.64 8.25 0.06
C ARG A 146 20.18 7.08 0.87
N GLY A 147 20.69 6.05 0.19
CA GLY A 147 21.29 4.89 0.83
C GLY A 147 20.32 3.79 1.25
N PHE A 148 19.04 3.88 0.86
CA PHE A 148 18.08 2.81 1.15
C PHE A 148 18.22 1.63 0.20
N THR A 149 18.19 0.41 0.74
CA THR A 149 17.72 -0.77 0.03
C THR A 149 16.22 -0.72 -0.02
N VAL A 150 15.63 -0.85 -1.20
CA VAL A 150 14.18 -0.71 -1.39
C VAL A 150 13.59 -2.07 -1.70
N LYS A 151 12.76 -2.59 -0.79
CA LYS A 151 12.00 -3.84 -0.96
C LYS A 151 10.53 -3.53 -1.21
N LEU A 152 9.99 -4.09 -2.29
CA LEU A 152 8.60 -3.90 -2.67
C LEU A 152 7.76 -5.10 -2.26
N ILE A 153 6.58 -4.84 -1.67
CA ILE A 153 5.59 -5.86 -1.32
C ILE A 153 4.30 -5.60 -2.09
N PHE A 154 3.81 -6.62 -2.77
CA PHE A 154 2.50 -6.62 -3.42
C PHE A 154 1.68 -7.82 -2.95
N LEU A 155 0.52 -7.58 -2.38
CA LEU A 155 -0.38 -8.61 -1.88
C LEU A 155 -1.50 -8.86 -2.88
N LEU A 156 -1.74 -10.11 -3.21
CA LEU A 156 -2.82 -10.58 -4.06
C LEU A 156 -3.97 -11.14 -3.22
N ARG A 157 -5.17 -11.08 -3.74
CA ARG A 157 -6.36 -11.74 -3.21
C ARG A 157 -7.25 -12.14 -4.37
N ASP A 158 -8.05 -13.21 -4.22
CA ASP A 158 -9.06 -13.53 -5.23
C ASP A 158 -9.83 -12.27 -5.65
N PRO A 159 -9.86 -11.92 -6.94
CA PRO A 159 -10.51 -10.72 -7.46
C PRO A 159 -11.95 -10.54 -6.96
N VAL A 160 -12.74 -11.60 -6.92
CA VAL A 160 -14.13 -11.57 -6.47
C VAL A 160 -14.20 -11.23 -4.98
N ASP A 161 -13.42 -11.92 -4.14
CA ASP A 161 -13.38 -11.68 -2.69
C ASP A 161 -12.83 -10.30 -2.34
N ARG A 162 -11.86 -9.81 -3.11
CA ARG A 162 -11.33 -8.45 -2.97
C ARG A 162 -12.43 -7.41 -3.19
N ILE A 163 -13.20 -7.57 -4.29
CA ILE A 163 -14.28 -6.64 -4.66
C ILE A 163 -15.35 -6.64 -3.59
N GLN A 164 -15.83 -7.80 -3.18
CA GLN A 164 -16.81 -7.93 -2.11
C GLN A 164 -16.33 -7.28 -0.80
N SER A 165 -15.06 -7.48 -0.45
CA SER A 165 -14.45 -6.85 0.73
C SER A 165 -14.39 -5.33 0.61
N GLN A 166 -14.18 -4.78 -0.59
CA GLN A 166 -14.19 -3.34 -0.83
C GLN A 166 -15.59 -2.75 -0.72
N LEU A 167 -16.59 -3.40 -1.26
CA LEU A 167 -17.99 -2.96 -1.16
C LEU A 167 -18.45 -2.92 0.29
N ARG A 168 -18.13 -3.94 1.09
CA ARG A 168 -18.42 -3.94 2.55
C ARG A 168 -17.77 -2.77 3.27
N LEU A 169 -16.52 -2.42 2.93
CA LEU A 169 -15.85 -1.25 3.51
C LEU A 169 -16.58 0.05 3.17
N ILE A 170 -16.98 0.20 1.91
CA ILE A 170 -17.72 1.40 1.44
C ILE A 170 -19.05 1.52 2.17
N TRP A 171 -19.77 0.41 2.40
CA TRP A 171 -21.00 0.40 3.20
C TRP A 171 -20.78 0.79 4.65
N ARG A 172 -19.78 0.18 5.27
CA ARG A 172 -19.44 0.47 6.66
C ARG A 172 -19.14 1.95 6.88
N ASP A 173 -18.34 2.52 6.01
CA ASP A 173 -17.81 3.87 6.17
C ASP A 173 -18.69 4.92 5.48
N GLN A 174 -19.79 4.53 4.80
CA GLN A 174 -20.67 5.41 4.02
C GLN A 174 -19.93 6.37 3.10
N ILE A 175 -18.76 5.93 2.60
CA ILE A 175 -17.81 6.76 1.85
C ILE A 175 -18.37 7.26 0.52
N GLN A 176 -19.33 6.52 -0.06
CA GLN A 176 -20.01 6.89 -1.30
C GLN A 176 -21.53 6.76 -1.12
N GLU A 177 -22.25 7.88 -1.22
CA GLU A 177 -23.69 7.94 -1.01
C GLU A 177 -24.48 6.98 -1.92
N SER A 178 -24.06 6.80 -3.18
CA SER A 178 -24.72 5.91 -4.15
C SER A 178 -24.57 4.43 -3.79
N ILE A 179 -23.41 4.01 -3.30
CA ILE A 179 -23.15 2.63 -2.87
C ILE A 179 -23.69 2.40 -1.46
N GLY A 180 -23.54 3.36 -0.55
CA GLY A 180 -24.00 3.26 0.83
C GLY A 180 -25.51 3.14 0.98
N ARG A 181 -26.30 3.61 0.00
CA ARG A 181 -27.76 3.45 -0.03
C ARG A 181 -28.22 2.08 -0.50
N GLN A 182 -27.40 1.37 -1.30
CA GLN A 182 -27.72 0.05 -1.79
C GLN A 182 -27.33 -1.01 -0.77
N LYS A 183 -28.34 -1.57 -0.09
CA LYS A 183 -28.14 -2.57 0.99
C LYS A 183 -28.10 -4.01 0.47
N ASP A 184 -28.54 -4.24 -0.77
CA ASP A 184 -28.49 -5.54 -1.40
C ASP A 184 -27.08 -5.80 -1.99
N PRO A 185 -26.37 -6.84 -1.52
CA PRO A 185 -25.00 -7.13 -1.95
C PRO A 185 -24.92 -7.54 -3.43
N ASP A 186 -25.94 -8.21 -3.96
CA ASP A 186 -25.99 -8.64 -5.37
C ASP A 186 -26.10 -7.43 -6.29
N ILE A 187 -27.02 -6.50 -5.98
CA ILE A 187 -27.20 -5.27 -6.75
C ILE A 187 -25.94 -4.41 -6.67
N ALA A 188 -25.36 -4.25 -5.49
CA ALA A 188 -24.13 -3.47 -5.34
C ALA A 188 -22.97 -4.08 -6.12
N LEU A 189 -22.80 -5.39 -6.08
CA LEU A 189 -21.77 -6.09 -6.84
C LEU A 189 -22.00 -5.91 -8.34
N ALA A 190 -23.21 -6.17 -8.84
CA ALA A 190 -23.57 -6.06 -10.25
C ALA A 190 -23.33 -4.64 -10.81
N LEU A 191 -23.67 -3.60 -10.03
CA LEU A 191 -23.49 -2.20 -10.46
C LEU A 191 -22.02 -1.73 -10.47
N HIS A 192 -21.17 -2.32 -9.61
CA HIS A 192 -19.87 -1.71 -9.33
C HIS A 192 -18.65 -2.52 -9.74
N PHE A 193 -18.74 -3.83 -9.99
CA PHE A 193 -17.55 -4.64 -10.28
C PHE A 193 -16.79 -4.20 -11.55
N ARG A 194 -17.48 -3.56 -12.52
CA ARG A 194 -16.87 -2.97 -13.73
C ARG A 194 -16.51 -1.50 -13.59
N SER A 195 -16.73 -0.90 -12.40
CA SER A 195 -16.44 0.53 -12.24
C SER A 195 -14.93 0.79 -12.30
N PRO A 196 -14.49 1.91 -12.91
CA PRO A 196 -13.06 2.21 -13.04
C PRO A 196 -12.30 2.26 -11.71
N GLY A 197 -13.01 2.57 -10.61
CA GLY A 197 -12.44 2.56 -9.26
C GLY A 197 -12.11 1.14 -8.77
N ILE A 198 -13.00 0.19 -9.02
CA ILE A 198 -12.82 -1.23 -8.67
C ILE A 198 -11.77 -1.87 -9.60
N GLU A 199 -11.89 -1.68 -10.91
CA GLU A 199 -11.00 -2.30 -11.90
C GLU A 199 -9.53 -1.95 -11.67
N ARG A 200 -9.21 -0.66 -11.44
CA ARG A 200 -7.83 -0.23 -11.21
C ARG A 200 -7.13 -0.90 -10.02
N HIS A 201 -7.90 -1.39 -9.05
CA HIS A 201 -7.37 -2.11 -7.89
C HIS A 201 -7.43 -3.63 -8.04
N THR A 202 -8.09 -4.14 -9.09
CA THR A 202 -8.33 -5.58 -9.30
C THR A 202 -7.54 -6.15 -10.47
N ARG A 203 -7.21 -5.32 -11.48
CA ARG A 203 -6.43 -5.75 -12.65
C ARG A 203 -4.95 -5.86 -12.30
N TYR A 204 -4.62 -6.95 -11.62
CA TYR A 204 -3.25 -7.22 -11.13
C TYR A 204 -2.23 -7.36 -12.24
N GLU A 205 -2.65 -7.78 -13.44
CA GLU A 205 -1.80 -7.86 -14.63
C GLU A 205 -1.08 -6.53 -14.90
N ASN A 206 -1.77 -5.41 -14.73
CA ASN A 206 -1.18 -4.08 -14.93
C ASN A 206 -0.17 -3.73 -13.82
N THR A 207 -0.50 -4.06 -12.58
CA THR A 207 0.36 -3.78 -11.43
C THR A 207 1.63 -4.66 -11.48
N LEU A 208 1.47 -5.95 -11.76
CA LEU A 208 2.59 -6.89 -11.87
C LEU A 208 3.55 -6.49 -13.00
N ALA A 209 3.02 -6.16 -14.18
CA ALA A 209 3.84 -5.67 -15.30
C ALA A 209 4.61 -4.38 -14.95
N ALA A 210 3.98 -3.45 -14.21
CA ALA A 210 4.64 -2.22 -13.79
C ALA A 210 5.74 -2.48 -12.74
N ILE A 211 5.53 -3.41 -11.82
CA ILE A 211 6.51 -3.83 -10.81
C ILE A 211 7.71 -4.50 -11.50
N GLU A 212 7.46 -5.49 -12.35
CA GLU A 212 8.49 -6.25 -13.10
C GLU A 212 9.38 -5.33 -13.95
N ALA A 213 8.78 -4.29 -14.55
CA ALA A 213 9.53 -3.30 -15.32
C ALA A 213 10.33 -2.31 -14.46
N ALA A 214 10.06 -2.19 -13.15
CA ALA A 214 10.65 -1.18 -12.26
C ALA A 214 11.62 -1.74 -11.23
N PHE A 215 11.45 -3.00 -10.82
CA PHE A 215 12.22 -3.65 -9.76
C PHE A 215 12.82 -4.97 -10.26
N PRO A 216 14.03 -5.33 -9.81
CA PRO A 216 14.55 -6.66 -10.03
C PRO A 216 13.82 -7.66 -9.13
N PRO A 217 13.72 -8.95 -9.53
CA PRO A 217 12.92 -9.94 -8.81
C PRO A 217 13.30 -10.12 -7.33
N GLU A 218 14.57 -10.01 -6.99
CA GLU A 218 15.10 -10.14 -5.62
C GLU A 218 14.65 -9.01 -4.68
N ASP A 219 14.16 -7.90 -5.22
CA ASP A 219 13.63 -6.77 -4.47
C ASP A 219 12.09 -6.74 -4.41
N VAL A 220 11.43 -7.82 -4.87
CA VAL A 220 9.97 -7.92 -4.93
C VAL A 220 9.47 -9.15 -4.19
N LEU A 221 8.52 -8.95 -3.28
CA LEU A 221 7.73 -10.02 -2.68
C LEU A 221 6.27 -9.88 -3.14
N VAL A 222 5.77 -10.92 -3.80
CA VAL A 222 4.34 -11.08 -4.05
C VAL A 222 3.81 -12.17 -3.13
N GLU A 223 2.76 -11.87 -2.38
CA GLU A 223 2.15 -12.83 -1.44
C GLU A 223 0.64 -12.86 -1.58
N PHE A 224 0.04 -14.01 -1.30
CA PHE A 224 -1.40 -14.21 -1.37
C PHE A 224 -2.05 -13.96 0.00
N HIS A 225 -3.13 -13.20 0.00
CA HIS A 225 -3.92 -12.91 1.20
C HIS A 225 -4.36 -14.18 1.92
N GLU A 226 -4.73 -15.20 1.16
CA GLU A 226 -5.24 -16.48 1.64
C GLU A 226 -4.19 -17.27 2.45
N ARG A 227 -2.90 -16.97 2.23
CA ARG A 227 -1.77 -17.56 2.97
C ARG A 227 -1.10 -16.60 3.95
N LEU A 228 -1.40 -15.31 3.85
CA LEU A 228 -0.68 -14.23 4.55
C LEU A 228 -0.56 -14.46 6.06
N PHE A 229 -1.58 -15.09 6.67
CA PHE A 229 -1.66 -15.34 8.12
C PHE A 229 -1.04 -16.67 8.54
N GLN A 230 -0.41 -17.40 7.62
CA GLN A 230 0.26 -18.67 7.91
C GLN A 230 1.72 -18.43 8.34
N ALA A 231 2.26 -19.30 9.17
CA ALA A 231 3.65 -19.21 9.66
C ALA A 231 4.70 -19.19 8.52
N ASP A 232 4.43 -19.92 7.44
CA ASP A 232 5.33 -19.95 6.28
C ASP A 232 5.40 -18.59 5.56
N SER A 233 4.27 -17.92 5.38
CA SER A 233 4.23 -16.56 4.78
C SER A 233 4.91 -15.53 5.67
N HIS A 234 4.72 -15.64 6.99
CA HIS A 234 5.44 -14.80 7.95
C HIS A 234 6.96 -15.01 7.85
N SER A 235 7.40 -16.27 7.81
CA SER A 235 8.83 -16.60 7.67
C SER A 235 9.42 -16.12 6.34
N ARG A 236 8.65 -16.17 5.25
CA ARG A 236 9.06 -15.63 3.95
C ARG A 236 9.18 -14.11 3.98
N LEU A 237 8.23 -13.42 4.62
CA LEU A 237 8.27 -11.96 4.78
C LEU A 237 9.49 -11.54 5.62
N ALA A 238 9.74 -12.19 6.75
CA ALA A 238 10.90 -11.94 7.62
C ALA A 238 12.23 -12.13 6.87
N ARG A 239 12.36 -13.23 6.14
CA ARG A 239 13.57 -13.55 5.33
C ARG A 239 13.76 -12.55 4.20
N PHE A 240 12.70 -12.18 3.48
CA PHE A 240 12.74 -11.23 2.38
C PHE A 240 13.19 -9.83 2.84
N LEU A 241 12.69 -9.38 3.99
CA LEU A 241 13.03 -8.09 4.56
C LEU A 241 14.33 -8.11 5.36
N GLN A 242 14.82 -9.31 5.72
CA GLN A 242 15.96 -9.50 6.64
C GLN A 242 15.70 -8.83 8.01
N LEU A 243 14.45 -8.92 8.48
CA LEU A 243 14.00 -8.40 9.76
C LEU A 243 13.57 -9.54 10.68
N ASP A 244 13.83 -9.38 11.97
CA ASP A 244 13.29 -10.27 13.01
C ASP A 244 11.85 -9.84 13.34
N LEU A 245 10.91 -10.31 12.52
CA LEU A 245 9.51 -10.00 12.71
C LEU A 245 8.94 -10.79 13.90
N PRO A 246 8.28 -10.13 14.85
CA PRO A 246 7.64 -10.83 15.96
C PRO A 246 6.58 -11.81 15.43
N LEU A 247 6.47 -12.99 16.05
CA LEU A 247 5.46 -13.95 15.67
C LEU A 247 4.06 -13.31 15.74
N PRO A 248 3.26 -13.44 14.68
CA PRO A 248 1.92 -12.89 14.69
C PRO A 248 1.05 -13.61 15.71
N GLU A 249 0.22 -12.89 16.42
CA GLU A 249 -0.91 -13.48 17.11
C GLU A 249 -1.91 -13.96 16.04
N LEU A 250 -1.87 -15.25 15.72
CA LEU A 250 -2.60 -15.87 14.61
C LEU A 250 -4.13 -15.75 14.71
N SER A 251 -4.66 -15.29 15.86
CA SER A 251 -6.09 -15.13 16.11
C SER A 251 -6.71 -13.82 15.58
N GLU A 252 -5.91 -12.80 15.28
CA GLU A 252 -6.42 -11.51 14.86
C GLU A 252 -6.62 -11.43 13.34
N LYS A 253 -7.85 -11.65 12.87
CA LYS A 253 -8.30 -11.19 11.55
C LYS A 253 -8.37 -9.66 11.54
N VAL A 254 -7.24 -9.01 11.34
CA VAL A 254 -7.16 -7.55 11.29
C VAL A 254 -8.03 -7.04 10.14
N ASN A 255 -9.03 -6.19 10.44
CA ASN A 255 -9.93 -5.54 9.47
C ASN A 255 -10.80 -6.46 8.59
N ALA A 256 -11.29 -7.58 9.11
CA ALA A 256 -12.44 -8.23 8.51
C ALA A 256 -13.64 -7.26 8.59
N ALA A 257 -14.00 -6.62 7.48
CA ALA A 257 -15.17 -5.76 7.45
C ALA A 257 -16.42 -6.64 7.61
N PRO A 258 -17.20 -6.52 8.70
CA PRO A 258 -18.49 -7.20 8.79
C PRO A 258 -19.45 -6.66 7.73
N GLY A 259 -20.41 -7.44 7.33
CA GLY A 259 -21.45 -7.02 6.39
C GLY A 259 -21.80 -8.12 5.38
N PRO A 260 -22.90 -7.93 4.67
CA PRO A 260 -23.41 -8.93 3.73
C PRO A 260 -22.47 -9.11 2.53
N MET A 261 -22.49 -10.33 2.00
CA MET A 261 -21.80 -10.71 0.76
C MET A 261 -22.82 -11.26 -0.23
N SER A 262 -22.55 -11.10 -1.53
CA SER A 262 -23.29 -11.82 -2.56
C SER A 262 -22.98 -13.32 -2.46
N HIS A 263 -24.03 -14.13 -2.55
CA HIS A 263 -23.97 -15.59 -2.69
C HIS A 263 -24.59 -16.03 -4.02
N ASN A 264 -24.94 -15.08 -4.88
CA ASN A 264 -25.49 -15.34 -6.21
C ASN A 264 -24.39 -15.91 -7.12
N GLN A 265 -24.42 -17.24 -7.28
CA GLN A 265 -23.39 -17.98 -8.00
C GLN A 265 -23.21 -17.48 -9.44
N ALA A 266 -24.29 -17.21 -10.17
CA ALA A 266 -24.22 -16.72 -11.55
C ALA A 266 -23.52 -15.35 -11.64
N LEU A 267 -23.81 -14.45 -10.69
CA LEU A 267 -23.15 -13.14 -10.62
C LEU A 267 -21.66 -13.25 -10.25
N LEU A 268 -21.30 -14.12 -9.31
CA LEU A 268 -19.92 -14.35 -8.93
C LEU A 268 -19.10 -14.93 -10.08
N GLU A 269 -19.68 -15.85 -10.86
CA GLU A 269 -19.06 -16.35 -12.10
C GLU A 269 -18.91 -15.26 -13.16
N GLU A 270 -19.90 -14.39 -13.35
CA GLU A 270 -19.81 -13.26 -14.25
C GLU A 270 -18.65 -12.31 -13.85
N VAL A 271 -18.53 -12.03 -12.55
CA VAL A 271 -17.40 -11.22 -12.04
C VAL A 271 -16.06 -11.90 -12.32
N ALA A 272 -15.93 -13.20 -12.03
CA ALA A 272 -14.70 -13.94 -12.30
C ALA A 272 -14.34 -13.92 -13.79
N LYS A 273 -15.30 -14.16 -14.69
CA LYS A 273 -15.13 -14.09 -16.15
C LYS A 273 -14.69 -12.70 -16.61
N HIS A 274 -15.22 -11.63 -16.02
CA HIS A 274 -14.78 -10.27 -16.34
C HIS A 274 -13.31 -10.01 -16.01
N TYR A 275 -12.78 -10.68 -14.98
CA TYR A 275 -11.38 -10.58 -14.57
C TYR A 275 -10.53 -11.77 -15.06
N SER A 276 -10.96 -12.51 -16.10
CA SER A 276 -10.23 -13.67 -16.63
C SER A 276 -8.78 -13.35 -16.99
N ALA A 277 -8.50 -12.17 -17.54
CA ALA A 277 -7.15 -11.72 -17.85
C ALA A 277 -6.27 -11.60 -16.57
N THR A 278 -6.87 -11.17 -15.45
CA THR A 278 -6.19 -11.08 -14.15
C THR A 278 -5.85 -12.47 -13.62
N TYR A 279 -6.81 -13.42 -13.68
CA TYR A 279 -6.56 -14.81 -13.28
C TYR A 279 -5.49 -15.46 -14.17
N ALA A 280 -5.59 -15.29 -15.49
CA ALA A 280 -4.60 -15.83 -16.46
C ALA A 280 -3.20 -15.28 -16.15
N ALA A 281 -3.05 -13.97 -16.01
CA ALA A 281 -1.76 -13.35 -15.70
C ALA A 281 -1.16 -13.79 -14.36
N CYS A 282 -2.00 -14.13 -13.38
CA CYS A 282 -1.55 -14.70 -12.12
C CYS A 282 -1.17 -16.17 -12.26
N ARG A 283 -1.93 -16.98 -13.03
CA ARG A 283 -1.56 -18.37 -13.34
C ARG A 283 -0.22 -18.47 -14.08
N ASP A 284 0.01 -17.58 -15.05
CA ASP A 284 1.29 -17.54 -15.79
C ASP A 284 2.50 -17.34 -14.88
N ARG A 285 2.33 -16.62 -13.74
CA ARG A 285 3.41 -16.30 -12.80
C ARG A 285 3.51 -17.23 -11.61
N PHE A 286 2.38 -17.75 -11.14
CA PHE A 286 2.30 -18.48 -9.87
C PHE A 286 1.79 -19.92 -10.03
N GLY A 287 1.49 -20.35 -11.27
CA GLY A 287 1.08 -21.71 -11.57
C GLY A 287 -0.23 -22.12 -10.90
N THR A 288 -0.29 -23.37 -10.45
CA THR A 288 -1.45 -23.99 -9.82
C THR A 288 -1.86 -23.36 -8.50
N LEU A 289 -0.95 -22.62 -7.87
CA LEU A 289 -1.22 -21.95 -6.59
C LEU A 289 -2.44 -21.02 -6.66
N VAL A 290 -2.69 -20.40 -7.82
CA VAL A 290 -3.87 -19.56 -8.05
C VAL A 290 -5.16 -20.38 -7.94
N ASP A 291 -5.19 -21.56 -8.55
CA ASP A 291 -6.38 -22.43 -8.53
C ASP A 291 -6.59 -23.10 -7.17
N GLU A 292 -5.51 -23.31 -6.41
CA GLU A 292 -5.55 -23.85 -5.05
C GLU A 292 -6.10 -22.84 -4.03
N LEU A 293 -5.74 -21.55 -4.20
CA LEU A 293 -6.04 -20.50 -3.22
C LEU A 293 -7.30 -19.70 -3.56
N TRP A 294 -7.61 -19.54 -4.84
CA TRP A 294 -8.70 -18.67 -5.30
C TRP A 294 -9.92 -19.45 -5.74
N PRO A 295 -10.99 -19.45 -4.94
CA PRO A 295 -12.17 -20.29 -5.19
C PRO A 295 -12.88 -19.95 -6.51
N TYR A 296 -12.74 -18.72 -7.01
CA TYR A 296 -13.39 -18.26 -8.25
C TYR A 296 -12.51 -18.42 -9.48
N ALA A 297 -11.25 -18.82 -9.34
CA ALA A 297 -10.34 -19.05 -10.45
C ALA A 297 -10.90 -20.07 -11.48
N ARG A 298 -11.65 -21.08 -11.01
CA ARG A 298 -12.28 -22.12 -11.86
C ARG A 298 -13.32 -21.59 -12.85
N PHE A 299 -13.79 -20.35 -12.69
CA PHE A 299 -14.78 -19.73 -13.58
C PHE A 299 -14.15 -18.72 -14.56
N ALA A 300 -12.86 -18.47 -14.47
CA ALA A 300 -12.14 -17.43 -15.21
C ALA A 300 -11.23 -18.00 -16.31
#